data_07087d891f5cf6307f77b7676eccbf81
#
_entry.id   07087d891f5cf6307f77b7676eccbf81
#
_cell.length_a   1.000
_cell.length_b   1.000
_cell.length_c   1.000
_cell.angle_alpha   90.00
_cell.angle_beta   90.00
_cell.angle_gamma   90.00
#
_symmetry.space_group_name_H-M   'P 1'
#
loop_
_entity.id
_entity.type
_entity.pdbx_description
1 polymer ?
#
loop_
_entity_poly.entity_id
_entity_poly.type
_entity_poly.pdbx_seq_one_letter_code
_entity_poly.pdbx_strand_id
1 'polypeptide(L)'
;MKPKSAKCLKEVENLGEYNNFSDDFREERRRPKKKRTKKICPLPVTIAADILLAGFILLLFAYIHHGRAYLRNESTVEGSCITDLTEKPKELQLTLSAPAANVGETVKAELAVVSSANINKTTIVFSYDSTKLTPEGSYAPGDGLASDAVFEFTDADGENGLKTVTLIASAGASGSVFAYKGTVFSMSFKVKEPLQGVTPVTIEVTDGATLKTDGTAPTMKVVNNNGDKTAVTDGDFSTVFKNKFTDGEPVQTENSYMGKNVSVTWQRYEDKSTGGFVVYYVADIYIRNTDYFKTARSSGFSSDVADMAKANNAIVAINGDYFGARNQGTVVREGQLIRESRFKDVLVLFKNGVMKTYSKEEFSLDAVKTAADGAGTSILDIWSFGPSLLDADGNAKTEFDSSVTPANPRSAIGYYEPGHYCLVAVNGRGEENSVGLKMADLAQLFSDLGCTVAYNLDGGKSSVMVWDGGSTTINTPDGGGRSVSDIIYFPKD
;
A
#
# COMPACT_ATOMS: atom_id res chain seq x y z
N MET A 1 43.51 -9.14 59.86
CA MET A 1 44.70 -9.69 59.21
C MET A 1 44.78 -9.10 57.78
N LYS A 2 45.82 -8.31 57.58
CA LYS A 2 46.27 -7.74 56.33
C LYS A 2 46.99 -8.79 55.47
N PRO A 3 47.50 -8.41 54.34
CA PRO A 3 47.01 -8.28 52.94
C PRO A 3 47.95 -9.00 51.96
N LYS A 4 47.72 -8.87 50.67
CA LYS A 4 48.73 -8.86 49.57
C LYS A 4 48.00 -8.91 48.23
N SER A 5 48.29 -8.20 47.25
CA SER A 5 49.21 -7.18 46.71
C SER A 5 48.95 -7.13 45.21
N ALA A 6 48.60 -5.99 44.72
CA ALA A 6 49.23 -5.21 43.64
C ALA A 6 50.16 -5.95 42.67
N LYS A 7 49.78 -5.83 41.38
CA LYS A 7 50.57 -5.69 40.16
C LYS A 7 49.64 -6.09 39.00
N CYS A 8 49.37 -5.33 37.97
CA CYS A 8 50.23 -4.57 37.11
C CYS A 8 49.45 -3.50 36.38
N LEU A 9 49.75 -2.27 36.65
CA LEU A 9 49.59 -1.13 35.73
C LEU A 9 50.86 -1.12 34.87
N LYS A 10 50.69 -1.14 33.57
CA LYS A 10 51.51 -0.70 32.45
C LYS A 10 51.07 -1.52 31.25
N GLU A 11 50.53 -1.02 30.18
CA GLU A 11 51.04 -0.03 29.25
C GLU A 11 49.86 0.49 28.40
N VAL A 12 49.54 1.72 28.59
CA VAL A 12 48.84 2.53 27.60
C VAL A 12 49.87 3.61 27.26
N GLU A 13 50.53 3.46 26.15
CA GLU A 13 51.23 4.51 25.40
C GLU A 13 51.75 3.89 24.12
N ASN A 14 51.03 4.15 23.01
CA ASN A 14 51.62 4.46 21.71
C ASN A 14 50.51 4.73 20.72
N LEU A 15 49.90 5.90 20.88
CA LEU A 15 49.30 6.66 19.81
C LEU A 15 50.39 7.68 19.37
N GLY A 16 50.98 7.43 18.26
CA GLY A 16 51.96 8.32 17.71
C GLY A 16 52.37 7.88 16.32
N GLU A 17 52.01 8.77 15.42
CA GLU A 17 52.73 9.11 14.20
C GLU A 17 52.23 8.46 12.91
N TYR A 18 51.22 9.11 12.36
CA TYR A 18 51.14 9.34 10.93
C TYR A 18 52.07 10.50 10.60
N ASN A 19 53.21 10.22 10.08
CA ASN A 19 54.09 11.23 9.48
C ASN A 19 54.63 10.74 8.16
N ASN A 20 54.32 11.56 7.16
CA ASN A 20 55.17 11.96 6.04
C ASN A 20 55.78 10.87 5.17
N PHE A 21 55.12 10.63 4.07
CA PHE A 21 55.80 10.22 2.87
C PHE A 21 56.32 11.49 2.14
N SER A 22 57.56 11.85 2.45
CA SER A 22 58.33 12.83 1.66
C SER A 22 59.30 12.06 0.77
N ASP A 23 59.21 12.39 -0.48
CA ASP A 23 60.24 12.52 -1.48
C ASP A 23 61.46 11.56 -1.41
N ASP A 24 61.45 10.57 -2.28
CA ASP A 24 62.65 10.00 -2.82
C ASP A 24 62.62 10.08 -4.35
N PHE A 25 63.08 11.24 -4.84
CA PHE A 25 63.44 11.44 -6.23
C PHE A 25 64.75 10.75 -6.54
N ARG A 26 64.67 9.50 -7.05
CA ARG A 26 65.80 8.92 -7.77
C ARG A 26 65.81 9.43 -9.21
N GLU A 27 66.85 10.17 -9.52
CA GLU A 27 67.27 10.51 -10.87
C GLU A 27 67.35 9.27 -11.76
N GLU A 28 66.35 9.02 -12.58
CA GLU A 28 66.48 8.14 -13.74
C GLU A 28 66.84 8.96 -14.98
N ARG A 29 68.03 8.65 -15.47
CA ARG A 29 68.68 9.23 -16.67
C ARG A 29 67.70 9.33 -17.82
N ARG A 30 67.51 10.54 -18.34
CA ARG A 30 66.77 10.86 -19.54
C ARG A 30 67.36 10.14 -20.74
N ARG A 31 66.68 9.12 -21.27
CA ARG A 31 66.88 8.65 -22.65
C ARG A 31 66.16 9.63 -23.60
N PRO A 32 66.79 9.98 -24.78
CA PRO A 32 66.19 10.92 -25.72
C PRO A 32 64.90 10.33 -26.30
N LYS A 33 63.75 11.02 -26.10
CA LYS A 33 62.46 10.66 -26.69
C LYS A 33 62.60 10.77 -28.23
N LYS A 34 62.47 9.64 -28.93
CA LYS A 34 62.28 9.63 -30.39
C LYS A 34 61.00 10.41 -30.69
N LYS A 35 61.10 11.47 -31.47
CA LYS A 35 59.95 12.21 -32.02
C LYS A 35 59.10 11.23 -32.82
N ARG A 36 57.92 10.83 -32.24
CA ARG A 36 56.89 10.17 -33.04
C ARG A 36 56.32 11.24 -33.99
N THR A 37 56.61 11.12 -35.24
CA THR A 37 55.88 11.84 -36.28
C THR A 37 54.43 11.35 -36.23
N LYS A 38 53.54 12.24 -35.87
CA LYS A 38 52.10 11.99 -36.02
C LYS A 38 51.83 11.86 -37.52
N LYS A 39 51.58 10.65 -38.01
CA LYS A 39 50.97 10.46 -39.32
C LYS A 39 49.57 11.08 -39.25
N ILE A 40 49.43 12.25 -39.87
CA ILE A 40 48.12 12.88 -40.04
C ILE A 40 47.38 12.03 -41.06
N CYS A 41 46.27 11.41 -40.69
CA CYS A 41 45.42 10.72 -41.63
C CYS A 41 44.93 11.70 -42.70
N PRO A 42 44.83 11.30 -43.96
CA PRO A 42 44.31 12.17 -45.02
C PRO A 42 42.91 12.67 -44.67
N LEU A 43 42.63 13.94 -44.89
CA LEU A 43 41.37 14.61 -44.58
C LEU A 43 40.12 13.82 -44.95
N PRO A 44 40.03 13.11 -46.10
CA PRO A 44 38.86 12.28 -46.43
C PRO A 44 38.67 11.06 -45.52
N VAL A 45 39.75 10.52 -44.94
CA VAL A 45 39.64 9.36 -44.00
C VAL A 45 39.15 9.80 -42.62
N THR A 46 39.52 10.99 -42.15
CA THR A 46 39.01 11.54 -40.91
C THR A 46 37.52 11.89 -41.01
N ILE A 47 37.10 12.52 -42.12
CA ILE A 47 35.68 12.82 -42.36
C ILE A 47 34.84 11.54 -42.44
N ALA A 48 35.32 10.48 -43.11
CA ALA A 48 34.62 9.20 -43.17
C ALA A 48 34.52 8.53 -41.79
N ALA A 49 35.56 8.62 -40.97
CA ALA A 49 35.54 8.11 -39.59
C ALA A 49 34.57 8.87 -38.69
N ASP A 50 34.48 10.18 -38.83
CA ASP A 50 33.54 11.03 -38.06
C ASP A 50 32.09 10.77 -38.47
N ILE A 51 31.81 10.55 -39.75
CA ILE A 51 30.48 10.17 -40.26
C ILE A 51 30.08 8.79 -39.74
N LEU A 52 30.99 7.81 -39.72
CA LEU A 52 30.73 6.48 -39.17
C LEU A 52 30.49 6.52 -37.64
N LEU A 53 31.27 7.34 -36.93
CA LEU A 53 31.09 7.52 -35.49
C LEU A 53 29.75 8.20 -35.17
N ALA A 54 29.38 9.24 -35.92
CA ALA A 54 28.07 9.89 -35.75
C ALA A 54 26.91 8.93 -36.08
N GLY A 55 27.04 8.14 -37.15
CA GLY A 55 26.07 7.09 -37.48
C GLY A 55 25.95 6.02 -36.39
N PHE A 56 27.07 5.59 -35.82
CA PHE A 56 27.10 4.64 -34.72
C PHE A 56 26.43 5.23 -33.43
N ILE A 57 26.72 6.50 -33.12
CA ILE A 57 26.08 7.18 -31.98
C ILE A 57 24.56 7.30 -32.19
N LEU A 58 24.11 7.64 -33.40
CA LEU A 58 22.67 7.70 -33.72
C LEU A 58 22.02 6.33 -33.66
N LEU A 59 22.66 5.27 -34.13
CA LEU A 59 22.18 3.90 -34.01
C LEU A 59 22.16 3.43 -32.57
N LEU A 60 23.15 3.79 -31.77
CA LEU A 60 23.17 3.48 -30.33
C LEU A 60 22.07 4.21 -29.59
N PHE A 61 21.82 5.48 -29.96
CA PHE A 61 20.73 6.28 -29.37
C PHE A 61 19.38 5.72 -29.78
N ALA A 62 19.18 5.33 -31.02
CA ALA A 62 17.99 4.66 -31.52
C ALA A 62 17.80 3.30 -30.85
N TYR A 63 18.87 2.52 -30.69
CA TYR A 63 18.83 1.24 -29.97
C TYR A 63 18.48 1.40 -28.48
N ILE A 64 19.06 2.40 -27.80
CA ILE A 64 18.74 2.70 -26.40
C ILE A 64 17.29 3.20 -26.28
N HIS A 65 16.83 4.01 -27.23
CA HIS A 65 15.49 4.58 -27.20
C HIS A 65 14.40 3.56 -27.60
N HIS A 66 14.63 2.76 -28.65
CA HIS A 66 13.72 1.71 -29.10
C HIS A 66 13.87 0.42 -28.31
N GLY A 67 15.10 0.06 -27.91
CA GLY A 67 15.32 -1.10 -27.04
C GLY A 67 14.70 -0.96 -25.64
N ARG A 68 14.69 0.27 -25.10
CA ARG A 68 13.94 0.55 -23.85
C ARG A 68 12.43 0.47 -24.03
N ALA A 69 11.92 0.83 -25.21
CA ALA A 69 10.49 0.65 -25.52
C ALA A 69 10.15 -0.83 -25.75
N TYR A 70 11.06 -1.59 -26.36
CA TYR A 70 10.87 -3.03 -26.60
C TYR A 70 11.01 -3.85 -25.31
N LEU A 71 11.96 -3.51 -24.43
CA LEU A 71 12.10 -4.14 -23.12
C LEU A 71 10.97 -3.75 -22.13
N ARG A 72 10.25 -2.66 -22.40
CA ARG A 72 9.01 -2.33 -21.66
C ARG A 72 7.81 -3.18 -22.09
N ASN A 73 7.84 -3.73 -23.31
CA ASN A 73 6.73 -4.54 -23.85
C ASN A 73 6.92 -6.06 -23.66
N GLU A 74 8.08 -6.53 -23.19
CA GLU A 74 8.32 -7.98 -23.04
C GLU A 74 8.34 -8.48 -21.58
N SER A 75 7.85 -7.72 -20.64
CA SER A 75 7.56 -8.26 -19.30
C SER A 75 6.07 -8.49 -19.07
N THR A 76 5.31 -8.84 -20.09
CA THR A 76 4.06 -9.55 -19.90
C THR A 76 4.40 -11.01 -19.63
N VAL A 77 4.69 -11.33 -18.39
CA VAL A 77 4.52 -12.68 -17.89
C VAL A 77 3.02 -12.96 -18.03
N GLU A 78 2.68 -13.77 -19.02
CA GLU A 78 1.39 -14.48 -19.05
C GLU A 78 1.32 -15.36 -17.81
N GLY A 79 0.63 -14.88 -16.82
CA GLY A 79 0.45 -15.57 -15.55
C GLY A 79 -0.52 -14.79 -14.69
N SER A 80 -1.79 -14.83 -15.06
CA SER A 80 -3.00 -14.75 -14.23
C SER A 80 -2.91 -13.92 -12.94
N CYS A 81 -3.73 -12.92 -12.89
CA CYS A 81 -4.52 -12.52 -11.72
C CYS A 81 -4.01 -11.46 -10.76
N ILE A 82 -2.84 -10.84 -10.92
CA ILE A 82 -2.44 -9.73 -10.07
C ILE A 82 -1.98 -8.49 -10.85
N THR A 83 -2.34 -8.35 -12.08
CA THR A 83 -2.35 -7.05 -12.78
C THR A 83 -3.24 -6.02 -12.09
N ASP A 84 -4.12 -6.48 -11.18
CA ASP A 84 -5.05 -5.63 -10.44
C ASP A 84 -4.49 -5.00 -9.15
N LEU A 85 -3.35 -5.46 -8.64
CA LEU A 85 -2.79 -4.84 -7.41
C LEU A 85 -2.05 -3.52 -7.67
N THR A 86 -1.61 -3.29 -8.89
CA THR A 86 -0.98 -2.03 -9.31
C THR A 86 -1.96 -1.07 -9.99
N GLU A 87 -3.11 -1.55 -10.43
CA GLU A 87 -4.23 -0.72 -10.85
C GLU A 87 -5.11 -0.47 -9.63
N LYS A 88 -5.19 0.77 -9.21
CA LYS A 88 -6.17 1.19 -8.19
C LYS A 88 -7.55 0.70 -8.60
N PRO A 89 -8.34 0.15 -7.64
CA PRO A 89 -9.70 -0.27 -7.96
C PRO A 89 -10.43 0.89 -8.64
N LYS A 90 -11.00 0.62 -9.80
CA LYS A 90 -11.74 1.60 -10.61
C LYS A 90 -13.11 1.78 -9.96
N GLU A 91 -13.17 2.56 -8.87
CA GLU A 91 -14.35 2.69 -8.03
C GLU A 91 -14.98 4.08 -8.11
N LEU A 92 -16.28 4.08 -8.37
CA LEU A 92 -17.17 5.17 -8.01
C LEU A 92 -17.79 4.86 -6.67
N GLN A 93 -17.77 5.80 -5.75
CA GLN A 93 -18.32 5.64 -4.42
C GLN A 93 -19.52 6.58 -4.21
N LEU A 94 -20.67 6.01 -3.86
CA LEU A 94 -21.81 6.78 -3.38
C LEU A 94 -21.80 6.80 -1.86
N THR A 95 -21.88 8.00 -1.30
CA THR A 95 -21.87 8.24 0.14
C THR A 95 -23.11 9.00 0.55
N LEU A 96 -23.75 8.60 1.66
CA LEU A 96 -24.81 9.36 2.33
C LEU A 96 -24.27 9.83 3.69
N SER A 97 -24.29 11.14 3.95
CA SER A 97 -23.61 11.74 5.11
C SER A 97 -24.16 11.32 6.48
N ALA A 98 -25.44 10.93 6.55
CA ALA A 98 -26.09 10.47 7.80
C ALA A 98 -27.16 9.42 7.49
N PRO A 99 -26.82 8.14 7.40
CA PRO A 99 -27.75 7.07 7.03
C PRO A 99 -28.81 6.77 8.10
N ALA A 100 -28.62 7.26 9.33
CA ALA A 100 -29.58 7.13 10.43
C ALA A 100 -30.25 8.47 10.80
N ALA A 101 -30.29 9.43 9.89
CA ALA A 101 -30.84 10.76 10.15
C ALA A 101 -32.33 10.74 10.50
N ASN A 102 -32.74 11.66 11.36
CA ASN A 102 -34.10 11.85 11.80
C ASN A 102 -34.88 12.81 10.87
N VAL A 103 -36.19 12.84 11.00
CA VAL A 103 -37.05 13.75 10.26
C VAL A 103 -36.63 15.20 10.48
N GLY A 104 -36.49 15.93 9.36
CA GLY A 104 -36.10 17.34 9.36
C GLY A 104 -34.61 17.60 9.36
N GLU A 105 -33.76 16.57 9.50
CA GLU A 105 -32.31 16.68 9.31
C GLU A 105 -31.98 16.77 7.81
N THR A 106 -30.85 17.40 7.48
CA THR A 106 -30.32 17.45 6.13
C THR A 106 -29.23 16.41 5.96
N VAL A 107 -29.34 15.59 4.92
CA VAL A 107 -28.32 14.62 4.52
C VAL A 107 -27.78 14.97 3.14
N LYS A 108 -26.51 14.70 2.90
CA LYS A 108 -25.86 14.88 1.60
C LYS A 108 -25.55 13.53 0.98
N ALA A 109 -26.00 13.29 -0.23
CA ALA A 109 -25.52 12.22 -1.07
C ALA A 109 -24.39 12.74 -1.97
N GLU A 110 -23.30 12.02 -2.04
CA GLU A 110 -22.14 12.38 -2.83
C GLU A 110 -21.65 11.17 -3.61
N LEU A 111 -21.46 11.35 -4.92
CA LEU A 111 -20.80 10.38 -5.79
C LEU A 111 -19.39 10.86 -6.04
N ALA A 112 -18.41 10.06 -5.67
CA ALA A 112 -17.00 10.38 -5.84
C ALA A 112 -16.26 9.32 -6.66
N VAL A 113 -15.24 9.75 -7.40
CA VAL A 113 -14.19 8.88 -7.94
C VAL A 113 -13.18 8.65 -6.85
N VAL A 114 -13.00 7.40 -6.42
CA VAL A 114 -12.02 7.01 -5.40
C VAL A 114 -10.68 6.68 -6.03
N SER A 115 -10.69 6.23 -7.27
CA SER A 115 -9.48 5.95 -8.04
C SER A 115 -9.70 6.18 -9.53
N SER A 116 -8.63 6.43 -10.29
CA SER A 116 -8.72 6.77 -11.72
C SER A 116 -9.34 5.62 -12.51
N ALA A 117 -10.62 5.77 -12.85
CA ALA A 117 -11.26 4.94 -13.83
C ALA A 117 -11.08 5.60 -15.20
N ASN A 118 -10.15 5.15 -16.03
CA ASN A 118 -9.97 5.63 -17.40
C ASN A 118 -11.19 5.25 -18.26
N ILE A 119 -12.30 5.88 -18.00
CA ILE A 119 -13.60 5.66 -18.66
C ILE A 119 -13.79 6.74 -19.71
N ASN A 120 -13.99 6.35 -20.96
CA ASN A 120 -14.15 7.30 -22.06
C ASN A 120 -15.63 7.71 -22.30
N LYS A 121 -16.59 6.92 -21.80
CA LYS A 121 -18.02 7.21 -21.85
C LYS A 121 -18.72 6.50 -20.71
N THR A 122 -19.70 7.13 -20.06
CA THR A 122 -20.50 6.52 -19.00
C THR A 122 -21.90 7.12 -18.95
N THR A 123 -22.86 6.30 -18.52
CA THR A 123 -24.19 6.72 -18.10
C THR A 123 -24.42 6.23 -16.68
N ILE A 124 -24.60 7.15 -15.75
CA ILE A 124 -24.80 6.87 -14.33
C ILE A 124 -26.21 7.32 -13.97
N VAL A 125 -27.02 6.42 -13.44
CA VAL A 125 -28.35 6.70 -12.92
C VAL A 125 -28.27 6.72 -11.40
N PHE A 126 -28.42 7.89 -10.82
CA PHE A 126 -28.56 8.08 -9.39
C PHE A 126 -30.07 8.09 -9.08
N SER A 127 -30.52 7.25 -8.17
CA SER A 127 -31.91 7.13 -7.78
C SER A 127 -32.09 7.41 -6.30
N TYR A 128 -33.18 8.09 -5.93
CA TYR A 128 -33.54 8.34 -4.54
C TYR A 128 -35.02 8.14 -4.29
N ASP A 129 -35.36 7.73 -3.07
CA ASP A 129 -36.74 7.55 -2.61
C ASP A 129 -37.31 8.89 -2.17
N SER A 130 -38.17 9.48 -3.00
CA SER A 130 -38.81 10.78 -2.73
C SER A 130 -39.90 10.73 -1.63
N THR A 131 -40.28 9.54 -1.17
CA THR A 131 -41.13 9.39 0.01
C THR A 131 -40.35 9.69 1.28
N LYS A 132 -39.05 9.40 1.32
CA LYS A 132 -38.13 9.58 2.44
C LYS A 132 -37.30 10.84 2.36
N LEU A 133 -36.99 11.30 1.15
CA LEU A 133 -36.07 12.40 0.89
C LEU A 133 -36.72 13.50 0.03
N THR A 134 -36.50 14.76 0.41
CA THR A 134 -36.84 15.92 -0.41
C THR A 134 -35.55 16.64 -0.81
N PRO A 135 -35.25 16.82 -2.10
CA PRO A 135 -34.10 17.60 -2.54
C PRO A 135 -34.08 19.01 -1.96
N GLU A 136 -32.91 19.46 -1.48
CA GLU A 136 -32.64 20.84 -1.09
C GLU A 136 -31.66 21.45 -2.10
N GLY A 137 -32.16 22.21 -3.05
CA GLY A 137 -31.39 22.77 -4.15
C GLY A 137 -31.26 21.82 -5.35
N SER A 138 -30.34 22.15 -6.24
CA SER A 138 -29.98 21.31 -7.40
C SER A 138 -28.70 20.51 -7.10
N TYR A 139 -28.52 19.40 -7.81
CA TYR A 139 -27.24 18.71 -7.82
C TYR A 139 -26.14 19.62 -8.39
N ALA A 140 -24.93 19.48 -7.87
CA ALA A 140 -23.77 20.22 -8.33
C ALA A 140 -22.72 19.25 -8.88
N PRO A 141 -22.25 19.46 -10.14
CA PRO A 141 -21.08 18.75 -10.64
C PRO A 141 -19.85 19.14 -9.82
N GLY A 142 -18.95 18.21 -9.62
CA GLY A 142 -17.75 18.39 -8.83
C GLY A 142 -16.47 18.20 -9.63
N ASP A 143 -15.34 18.25 -8.94
CA ASP A 143 -13.99 18.15 -9.47
C ASP A 143 -13.57 16.70 -9.83
N GLY A 144 -14.41 15.72 -9.54
CA GLY A 144 -14.22 14.33 -9.97
C GLY A 144 -14.52 14.10 -11.46
N LEU A 145 -15.15 15.06 -12.16
CA LEU A 145 -15.24 15.07 -13.62
C LEU A 145 -13.99 15.71 -14.22
N ALA A 146 -13.46 15.10 -15.30
CA ALA A 146 -12.33 15.69 -16.00
C ALA A 146 -12.71 17.06 -16.57
N SER A 147 -11.80 18.03 -16.53
CA SER A 147 -12.06 19.42 -16.92
C SER A 147 -12.45 19.60 -18.40
N ASP A 148 -12.14 18.61 -19.23
CA ASP A 148 -12.46 18.55 -20.66
C ASP A 148 -13.55 17.53 -20.99
N ALA A 149 -14.15 16.88 -19.98
CA ALA A 149 -15.28 15.98 -20.17
C ALA A 149 -16.55 16.76 -20.57
N VAL A 150 -17.29 16.20 -21.52
CA VAL A 150 -18.62 16.70 -21.89
C VAL A 150 -19.67 15.88 -21.15
N PHE A 151 -20.53 16.54 -20.39
CA PHE A 151 -21.54 15.85 -19.58
C PHE A 151 -22.87 16.58 -19.56
N GLU A 152 -23.92 15.81 -19.32
CA GLU A 152 -25.31 16.29 -19.21
C GLU A 152 -25.98 15.56 -18.04
N PHE A 153 -26.80 16.29 -17.28
CA PHE A 153 -27.68 15.73 -16.27
C PHE A 153 -29.13 15.84 -16.69
N THR A 154 -29.91 14.78 -16.52
CA THR A 154 -31.34 14.75 -16.79
C THR A 154 -32.08 14.14 -15.61
N ASP A 155 -33.26 14.68 -15.29
CA ASP A 155 -34.14 14.21 -14.23
C ASP A 155 -35.29 13.40 -14.80
N ALA A 156 -35.72 12.37 -14.08
CA ALA A 156 -36.91 11.60 -14.42
C ALA A 156 -37.66 11.13 -13.17
N ASP A 157 -38.96 10.99 -13.29
CA ASP A 157 -39.80 10.35 -12.28
C ASP A 157 -39.94 8.85 -12.59
N GLY A 158 -39.61 8.02 -11.61
CA GLY A 158 -39.78 6.58 -11.64
C GLY A 158 -41.09 6.15 -10.94
N GLU A 159 -41.30 4.85 -10.90
CA GLU A 159 -42.46 4.26 -10.20
C GLU A 159 -42.28 4.28 -8.68
N ASN A 160 -43.40 4.25 -7.92
CA ASN A 160 -43.43 4.11 -6.45
C ASN A 160 -42.64 5.19 -5.68
N GLY A 161 -42.60 6.42 -6.19
CA GLY A 161 -41.91 7.52 -5.54
C GLY A 161 -40.40 7.54 -5.76
N LEU A 162 -39.87 6.66 -6.60
CA LEU A 162 -38.49 6.72 -7.02
C LEU A 162 -38.26 7.89 -7.97
N LYS A 163 -37.21 8.67 -7.76
CA LYS A 163 -36.76 9.71 -8.65
C LYS A 163 -35.33 9.46 -9.06
N THR A 164 -35.00 9.81 -10.30
CA THR A 164 -33.68 9.54 -10.87
C THR A 164 -33.03 10.82 -11.40
N VAL A 165 -31.71 10.90 -11.23
CA VAL A 165 -30.82 11.86 -11.89
C VAL A 165 -29.84 11.05 -12.72
N THR A 166 -29.87 11.25 -14.04
CA THR A 166 -28.98 10.55 -14.96
C THR A 166 -27.87 11.48 -15.41
N LEU A 167 -26.64 11.04 -15.19
CA LEU A 167 -25.43 11.63 -15.72
C LEU A 167 -25.02 10.88 -16.98
N ILE A 168 -24.99 11.55 -18.12
CA ILE A 168 -24.38 11.06 -19.35
C ILE A 168 -23.11 11.84 -19.58
N ALA A 169 -21.97 11.16 -19.68
CA ALA A 169 -20.68 11.81 -19.84
C ALA A 169 -19.79 11.13 -20.88
N SER A 170 -19.00 11.93 -21.60
CA SER A 170 -18.02 11.48 -22.59
C SER A 170 -16.69 12.20 -22.38
N ALA A 171 -15.59 11.47 -22.57
CA ALA A 171 -14.26 12.00 -22.41
C ALA A 171 -13.90 13.01 -23.51
N GLY A 172 -13.19 14.04 -23.12
CA GLY A 172 -12.52 14.95 -24.05
C GLY A 172 -11.13 14.45 -24.48
N ALA A 173 -10.20 15.37 -24.69
CA ALA A 173 -8.84 15.07 -25.14
C ALA A 173 -8.01 14.26 -24.13
N SER A 174 -8.30 14.40 -22.83
CA SER A 174 -7.71 13.60 -21.74
C SER A 174 -7.98 12.11 -21.87
N GLY A 175 -9.05 11.78 -22.61
CA GLY A 175 -9.47 10.41 -22.86
C GLY A 175 -10.12 9.73 -21.65
N SER A 176 -10.44 10.46 -20.58
CA SER A 176 -11.20 10.00 -19.43
C SER A 176 -12.34 10.96 -19.09
N VAL A 177 -13.49 10.41 -18.68
CA VAL A 177 -14.62 11.19 -18.15
C VAL A 177 -14.31 11.71 -16.76
N PHE A 178 -13.53 10.93 -15.98
CA PHE A 178 -13.26 11.24 -14.59
C PHE A 178 -11.85 11.80 -14.41
N ALA A 179 -11.71 12.71 -13.44
CA ALA A 179 -10.44 13.06 -12.85
C ALA A 179 -9.87 11.87 -12.06
N TYR A 180 -8.63 12.02 -11.59
CA TYR A 180 -7.96 10.96 -10.82
C TYR A 180 -8.68 10.64 -9.50
N LYS A 181 -9.20 11.68 -8.82
CA LYS A 181 -10.02 11.63 -7.60
C LYS A 181 -10.95 12.85 -7.62
N GLY A 182 -12.01 12.79 -6.85
CA GLY A 182 -12.86 13.93 -6.60
C GLY A 182 -14.34 13.61 -6.66
N THR A 183 -15.18 14.58 -6.33
CA THR A 183 -16.63 14.47 -6.35
C THR A 183 -17.14 14.56 -7.78
N VAL A 184 -17.88 13.56 -8.25
CA VAL A 184 -18.55 13.57 -9.55
C VAL A 184 -19.76 14.49 -9.50
N PHE A 185 -20.63 14.27 -8.51
CA PHE A 185 -21.72 15.19 -8.17
C PHE A 185 -22.16 15.01 -6.72
N SER A 186 -22.87 16.00 -6.20
CA SER A 186 -23.48 15.92 -4.88
C SER A 186 -24.89 16.52 -4.88
N MET A 187 -25.73 16.02 -3.96
CA MET A 187 -27.09 16.47 -3.76
C MET A 187 -27.46 16.45 -2.28
N SER A 188 -28.08 17.53 -1.80
CA SER A 188 -28.57 17.61 -0.42
C SER A 188 -30.06 17.29 -0.37
N PHE A 189 -30.46 16.63 0.71
CA PHE A 189 -31.84 16.21 0.92
C PHE A 189 -32.30 16.53 2.35
N LYS A 190 -33.53 16.95 2.48
CA LYS A 190 -34.24 16.96 3.76
C LYS A 190 -34.92 15.63 4.01
N VAL A 191 -34.71 15.07 5.18
CA VAL A 191 -35.29 13.79 5.60
C VAL A 191 -36.76 13.97 5.97
N LYS A 192 -37.65 13.22 5.32
CA LYS A 192 -39.10 13.21 5.54
C LYS A 192 -39.54 12.09 6.48
N GLU A 193 -38.85 10.96 6.44
CA GLU A 193 -39.04 9.81 7.32
C GLU A 193 -37.70 9.35 7.89
N PRO A 194 -37.66 8.85 9.14
CA PRO A 194 -36.40 8.44 9.76
C PRO A 194 -35.67 7.40 8.90
N LEU A 195 -34.38 7.63 8.63
CA LEU A 195 -33.52 6.71 7.87
C LEU A 195 -32.94 5.67 8.85
N GLN A 196 -33.65 4.57 9.05
CA GLN A 196 -33.24 3.52 9.99
C GLN A 196 -32.30 2.49 9.34
N GLY A 197 -31.16 2.93 8.79
CA GLY A 197 -30.21 2.05 8.12
C GLY A 197 -30.65 1.55 6.74
N VAL A 198 -31.79 2.02 6.23
CA VAL A 198 -32.21 1.77 4.86
C VAL A 198 -31.56 2.79 3.96
N THR A 199 -30.85 2.34 2.94
CA THR A 199 -30.22 3.22 1.94
C THR A 199 -31.30 3.79 1.01
N PRO A 200 -31.72 5.06 1.15
CA PRO A 200 -32.75 5.66 0.33
C PRO A 200 -32.22 6.16 -1.01
N VAL A 201 -30.97 5.93 -1.31
CA VAL A 201 -30.27 6.32 -2.53
C VAL A 201 -29.54 5.13 -3.13
N THR A 202 -29.58 5.00 -4.46
CA THR A 202 -28.90 3.95 -5.20
C THR A 202 -28.24 4.50 -6.44
N ILE A 203 -27.27 3.79 -6.96
CA ILE A 203 -26.62 4.10 -8.24
C ILE A 203 -26.62 2.86 -9.13
N GLU A 204 -26.84 3.08 -10.41
CA GLU A 204 -26.70 2.09 -11.45
C GLU A 204 -25.91 2.69 -12.61
N VAL A 205 -24.99 1.93 -13.18
CA VAL A 205 -24.32 2.25 -14.44
C VAL A 205 -24.99 1.45 -15.54
N THR A 206 -25.73 2.12 -16.41
CA THR A 206 -26.58 1.46 -17.40
C THR A 206 -25.95 1.33 -18.78
N ASP A 207 -24.89 2.08 -19.07
CA ASP A 207 -24.28 2.08 -20.40
C ASP A 207 -22.77 1.94 -20.31
N GLY A 208 -22.29 0.95 -21.03
CA GLY A 208 -20.94 0.59 -21.33
C GLY A 208 -19.85 1.54 -20.88
N ALA A 209 -19.54 1.55 -19.60
CA ALA A 209 -18.27 2.07 -19.14
C ALA A 209 -17.19 1.25 -19.84
N THR A 210 -16.77 1.68 -21.02
CA THR A 210 -15.67 1.06 -21.74
C THR A 210 -14.40 1.46 -21.02
N LEU A 211 -13.93 0.57 -20.17
CA LEU A 211 -12.60 0.66 -19.63
C LEU A 211 -11.60 0.52 -20.77
N LYS A 212 -10.65 1.44 -20.87
CA LYS A 212 -9.66 1.43 -21.95
C LYS A 212 -8.70 0.24 -21.91
N THR A 213 -8.60 -0.49 -20.80
CA THR A 213 -7.54 -1.46 -20.57
C THR A 213 -7.99 -2.92 -20.51
N ASP A 214 -9.19 -3.24 -19.99
CA ASP A 214 -9.59 -4.64 -19.80
C ASP A 214 -11.09 -4.91 -20.07
N GLY A 215 -11.89 -3.88 -20.38
CA GLY A 215 -13.31 -4.06 -20.70
C GLY A 215 -14.21 -4.36 -19.48
N THR A 216 -13.71 -4.26 -18.27
CA THR A 216 -14.51 -4.49 -17.06
C THR A 216 -15.28 -3.23 -16.65
N ALA A 217 -16.53 -3.39 -16.21
CA ALA A 217 -17.30 -2.30 -15.64
C ALA A 217 -16.73 -1.89 -14.26
N PRO A 218 -16.77 -0.57 -13.91
CA PRO A 218 -16.33 -0.15 -12.58
C PRO A 218 -17.19 -0.80 -11.51
N THR A 219 -16.55 -1.29 -10.47
CA THR A 219 -17.25 -1.78 -9.30
C THR A 219 -17.78 -0.59 -8.53
N MET A 220 -19.08 -0.56 -8.26
CA MET A 220 -19.71 0.51 -7.50
C MET A 220 -19.97 0.08 -6.07
N LYS A 221 -19.53 0.91 -5.13
CA LYS A 221 -19.78 0.74 -3.72
C LYS A 221 -20.69 1.84 -3.21
N VAL A 222 -21.76 1.46 -2.54
CA VAL A 222 -22.51 2.38 -1.67
C VAL A 222 -21.85 2.31 -0.30
N VAL A 223 -21.23 3.41 0.14
CA VAL A 223 -20.61 3.51 1.45
C VAL A 223 -21.47 4.44 2.31
N ASN A 224 -21.99 3.89 3.40
CA ASN A 224 -22.65 4.70 4.42
C ASN A 224 -21.58 5.40 5.25
N ASN A 225 -21.53 6.73 5.18
CA ASN A 225 -20.50 7.50 5.83
C ASN A 225 -21.05 8.15 7.10
N ASN A 226 -21.02 7.44 8.21
CA ASN A 226 -20.98 8.05 9.54
C ASN A 226 -19.52 8.24 10.02
N GLY A 227 -18.58 8.44 9.12
CA GLY A 227 -17.16 8.48 9.45
C GLY A 227 -16.57 7.10 9.76
N ASP A 228 -17.40 6.08 9.94
CA ASP A 228 -16.99 4.70 10.10
C ASP A 228 -17.51 3.91 8.89
N LYS A 229 -16.63 3.20 8.22
CA LYS A 229 -17.02 2.08 7.37
C LYS A 229 -17.57 1.00 8.31
N THR A 230 -18.71 1.28 8.91
CA THR A 230 -19.41 0.32 9.74
C THR A 230 -20.16 -0.60 8.84
N ALA A 231 -19.69 -1.67 8.96
CA ALA A 231 -20.22 -2.86 9.52
C ALA A 231 -20.86 -3.70 8.47
N VAL A 232 -20.14 -4.66 8.13
CA VAL A 232 -20.72 -5.98 8.14
C VAL A 232 -21.10 -6.24 9.59
N THR A 233 -22.37 -6.14 9.91
CA THR A 233 -22.90 -6.15 11.28
C THR A 233 -22.65 -7.45 12.04
N ASP A 234 -22.16 -8.51 11.39
CA ASP A 234 -21.88 -9.82 11.98
C ASP A 234 -20.41 -10.27 11.84
N GLY A 235 -19.51 -9.38 11.39
CA GLY A 235 -18.10 -9.71 11.24
C GLY A 235 -17.79 -10.77 10.17
N ASP A 236 -18.76 -11.16 9.34
CA ASP A 236 -18.56 -12.06 8.20
C ASP A 236 -18.42 -11.26 6.88
N PHE A 237 -17.20 -11.15 6.38
CA PHE A 237 -16.88 -10.41 5.16
C PHE A 237 -17.12 -11.22 3.87
N SER A 238 -17.54 -12.48 3.96
CA SER A 238 -17.78 -13.34 2.79
C SER A 238 -18.91 -12.83 1.90
N THR A 239 -19.85 -12.07 2.46
CA THR A 239 -20.93 -11.44 1.69
C THR A 239 -20.43 -10.33 0.79
N VAL A 240 -19.33 -9.65 1.18
CA VAL A 240 -18.65 -8.61 0.38
C VAL A 240 -17.72 -9.26 -0.64
N PHE A 241 -16.97 -10.28 -0.24
CA PHE A 241 -15.93 -10.93 -1.03
C PHE A 241 -16.35 -12.33 -1.51
N LYS A 242 -17.55 -12.45 -2.08
CA LYS A 242 -18.19 -13.72 -2.43
C LYS A 242 -17.33 -14.70 -3.22
N ASN A 243 -16.44 -14.20 -4.09
CA ASN A 243 -15.62 -15.01 -4.98
C ASN A 243 -14.20 -15.27 -4.43
N LYS A 244 -13.92 -14.82 -3.21
CA LYS A 244 -12.59 -14.95 -2.61
C LYS A 244 -12.45 -16.21 -1.74
N PHE A 245 -13.56 -16.90 -1.46
CA PHE A 245 -13.58 -18.07 -0.59
C PHE A 245 -14.20 -19.27 -1.29
N THR A 246 -13.87 -20.48 -0.84
CA THR A 246 -14.46 -21.73 -1.33
C THR A 246 -15.19 -22.45 -0.21
N ASP A 247 -16.33 -23.07 -0.51
CA ASP A 247 -17.01 -23.98 0.43
C ASP A 247 -16.50 -25.44 0.28
N GLY A 248 -15.66 -25.69 -0.73
CA GLY A 248 -15.01 -26.98 -0.98
C GLY A 248 -13.64 -27.10 -0.28
N GLU A 249 -12.85 -28.09 -0.75
CA GLU A 249 -11.47 -28.25 -0.33
C GLU A 249 -10.65 -27.00 -0.73
N PRO A 250 -9.71 -26.55 0.12
CA PRO A 250 -8.83 -25.45 -0.24
C PRO A 250 -8.04 -25.69 -1.51
N VAL A 251 -7.90 -24.64 -2.32
CA VAL A 251 -7.09 -24.68 -3.52
C VAL A 251 -5.80 -23.90 -3.26
N GLN A 252 -4.67 -24.55 -3.40
CA GLN A 252 -3.35 -23.94 -3.19
C GLN A 252 -2.48 -24.12 -4.44
N THR A 253 -1.80 -23.04 -4.82
CA THR A 253 -0.73 -23.03 -5.84
C THR A 253 0.58 -22.59 -5.20
N GLU A 254 1.61 -22.36 -5.99
CA GLU A 254 2.89 -21.85 -5.53
C GLU A 254 2.75 -20.47 -4.81
N ASN A 255 1.85 -19.62 -5.29
CA ASN A 255 1.70 -18.25 -4.82
C ASN A 255 0.26 -17.85 -4.49
N SER A 256 -0.68 -18.77 -4.45
CA SER A 256 -2.07 -18.49 -4.10
C SER A 256 -2.67 -19.57 -3.21
N TYR A 257 -3.59 -19.16 -2.36
CA TYR A 257 -4.40 -20.02 -1.52
C TYR A 257 -5.82 -19.49 -1.49
N MET A 258 -6.79 -20.33 -1.73
CA MET A 258 -8.21 -20.04 -1.57
C MET A 258 -8.82 -21.10 -0.67
N GLY A 259 -9.11 -20.73 0.55
CA GLY A 259 -9.75 -21.58 1.53
C GLY A 259 -11.17 -21.10 1.84
N LYS A 260 -11.75 -21.68 2.87
CA LYS A 260 -13.08 -21.35 3.34
C LYS A 260 -13.11 -19.97 4.03
N ASN A 261 -12.03 -19.61 4.72
CA ASN A 261 -11.99 -18.46 5.61
C ASN A 261 -10.88 -17.47 5.26
N VAL A 262 -9.88 -17.90 4.53
CA VAL A 262 -8.73 -17.10 4.12
C VAL A 262 -8.47 -17.28 2.64
N SER A 263 -8.20 -16.19 1.94
CA SER A 263 -7.66 -16.20 0.59
C SER A 263 -6.44 -15.30 0.54
N VAL A 264 -5.37 -15.80 -0.04
CA VAL A 264 -4.11 -15.07 -0.18
C VAL A 264 -3.56 -15.29 -1.58
N THR A 265 -3.06 -14.22 -2.17
CA THR A 265 -2.23 -14.32 -3.38
C THR A 265 -1.03 -13.42 -3.19
N TRP A 266 0.18 -13.90 -3.49
CA TRP A 266 1.36 -13.05 -3.41
C TRP A 266 2.09 -12.98 -4.74
N GLN A 267 2.76 -11.83 -4.99
CA GLN A 267 3.51 -11.58 -6.20
C GLN A 267 4.80 -10.81 -5.91
N ARG A 268 5.83 -11.09 -6.73
CA ARG A 268 7.10 -10.41 -6.75
C ARG A 268 7.08 -9.28 -7.79
N TYR A 269 7.61 -8.13 -7.42
CA TYR A 269 7.71 -6.94 -8.27
C TYR A 269 9.14 -6.44 -8.33
N GLU A 270 9.45 -5.78 -9.44
CA GLU A 270 10.70 -5.07 -9.66
C GLU A 270 10.42 -3.61 -10.04
N ASP A 271 11.08 -2.68 -9.37
CA ASP A 271 10.97 -1.24 -9.67
C ASP A 271 12.35 -0.65 -9.92
N LYS A 272 12.44 0.17 -10.96
CA LYS A 272 13.65 0.90 -11.35
C LYS A 272 13.44 2.42 -11.34
N SER A 273 12.26 2.89 -10.94
CA SER A 273 11.85 4.30 -10.99
C SER A 273 12.33 5.13 -9.80
N THR A 274 12.57 4.50 -8.65
CA THR A 274 12.87 5.16 -7.35
C THR A 274 14.35 5.51 -7.13
N GLY A 275 15.15 5.59 -8.21
CA GLY A 275 16.57 5.93 -8.11
C GLY A 275 17.51 4.76 -7.83
N GLY A 276 17.02 3.53 -7.92
CA GLY A 276 17.76 2.28 -7.80
C GLY A 276 16.88 1.09 -8.19
N PHE A 277 17.50 -0.08 -8.27
CA PHE A 277 16.74 -1.32 -8.47
C PHE A 277 16.14 -1.77 -7.15
N VAL A 278 14.84 -1.99 -7.13
CA VAL A 278 14.10 -2.42 -5.94
C VAL A 278 13.33 -3.69 -6.25
N VAL A 279 13.43 -4.68 -5.38
CA VAL A 279 12.61 -5.89 -5.40
C VAL A 279 11.70 -5.88 -4.18
N TYR A 280 10.42 -6.07 -4.40
CA TYR A 280 9.45 -6.18 -3.33
C TYR A 280 8.37 -7.21 -3.63
N TYR A 281 7.69 -7.63 -2.60
CA TYR A 281 6.66 -8.65 -2.63
C TYR A 281 5.41 -8.12 -1.95
N VAL A 282 4.27 -8.38 -2.58
CA VAL A 282 2.96 -8.00 -2.05
C VAL A 282 2.13 -9.27 -1.89
N ALA A 283 1.58 -9.49 -0.71
CA ALA A 283 0.57 -10.50 -0.47
C ALA A 283 -0.78 -9.80 -0.28
N ASP A 284 -1.72 -10.09 -1.15
CA ASP A 284 -3.12 -9.64 -1.12
C ASP A 284 -3.96 -10.64 -0.35
N ILE A 285 -4.72 -10.19 0.63
CA ILE A 285 -5.30 -11.06 1.65
C ILE A 285 -6.74 -10.70 1.91
N TYR A 286 -7.61 -11.71 1.79
CA TYR A 286 -9.01 -11.63 2.18
C TYR A 286 -9.27 -12.60 3.32
N ILE A 287 -10.00 -12.16 4.33
CA ILE A 287 -10.44 -13.00 5.45
C ILE A 287 -11.95 -12.95 5.58
N ARG A 288 -12.54 -14.08 5.98
CA ARG A 288 -13.98 -14.16 6.23
C ARG A 288 -14.41 -13.34 7.44
N ASN A 289 -13.59 -13.33 8.48
CA ASN A 289 -13.77 -12.50 9.67
C ASN A 289 -12.42 -12.31 10.38
N THR A 290 -12.39 -11.45 11.39
CA THR A 290 -11.17 -11.11 12.13
C THR A 290 -10.59 -12.24 12.99
N ASP A 291 -11.32 -13.36 13.17
CA ASP A 291 -10.76 -14.54 13.82
C ASP A 291 -9.63 -15.18 12.99
N TYR A 292 -9.52 -14.81 11.71
CA TYR A 292 -8.46 -15.25 10.81
C TYR A 292 -7.36 -14.21 10.58
N PHE A 293 -7.44 -13.05 11.22
CA PHE A 293 -6.32 -12.12 11.34
C PHE A 293 -5.63 -12.38 12.68
N LYS A 294 -4.43 -12.94 12.65
CA LYS A 294 -3.76 -13.44 13.83
C LYS A 294 -2.40 -12.80 14.06
N THR A 295 -2.03 -12.73 15.33
CA THR A 295 -0.68 -12.39 15.77
C THR A 295 -0.13 -13.49 16.67
N ALA A 296 1.16 -13.75 16.59
CA ALA A 296 1.84 -14.66 17.50
C ALA A 296 3.10 -14.00 18.06
N ARG A 297 3.34 -14.20 19.35
CA ARG A 297 4.49 -13.61 20.06
C ARG A 297 5.62 -14.62 20.21
N SER A 298 6.83 -14.16 19.95
CA SER A 298 8.05 -14.93 20.28
C SER A 298 8.32 -14.87 21.77
N SER A 299 8.64 -16.01 22.36
CA SER A 299 9.10 -16.07 23.73
C SER A 299 10.57 -15.65 23.79
N GLY A 300 10.86 -14.46 24.34
CA GLY A 300 12.22 -13.96 24.55
C GLY A 300 13.02 -13.67 23.29
N PHE A 301 12.36 -13.34 22.15
CA PHE A 301 13.00 -13.07 20.85
C PHE A 301 13.86 -14.20 20.31
N SER A 302 13.49 -15.43 20.58
CA SER A 302 14.25 -16.61 20.21
C SER A 302 13.77 -17.28 18.93
N SER A 303 12.65 -16.84 18.37
CA SER A 303 12.05 -17.47 17.19
C SER A 303 12.10 -16.55 15.97
N ASP A 304 12.35 -17.12 14.81
CA ASP A 304 12.23 -16.43 13.53
C ASP A 304 10.81 -16.54 12.98
N VAL A 305 10.56 -15.83 11.87
CA VAL A 305 9.22 -15.77 11.26
C VAL A 305 8.77 -17.14 10.75
N ALA A 306 9.68 -17.93 10.18
CA ALA A 306 9.35 -19.24 9.61
C ALA A 306 8.93 -20.26 10.67
N ASP A 307 9.69 -20.31 11.78
CA ASP A 307 9.37 -21.20 12.90
C ASP A 307 8.02 -20.83 13.53
N MET A 308 7.77 -19.54 13.70
CA MET A 308 6.49 -19.05 14.24
C MET A 308 5.32 -19.32 13.29
N ALA A 309 5.50 -19.11 11.98
CA ALA A 309 4.51 -19.41 10.95
C ALA A 309 4.16 -20.92 10.94
N LYS A 310 5.17 -21.79 11.05
CA LYS A 310 5.00 -23.23 11.12
C LYS A 310 4.21 -23.65 12.36
N ALA A 311 4.57 -23.10 13.52
CA ALA A 311 3.90 -23.41 14.78
C ALA A 311 2.43 -23.00 14.81
N ASN A 312 2.03 -22.04 13.97
CA ASN A 312 0.68 -21.50 13.91
C ASN A 312 -0.09 -21.88 12.63
N ASN A 313 0.39 -22.85 11.84
CA ASN A 313 -0.23 -23.30 10.59
C ASN A 313 -0.56 -22.11 9.64
N ALA A 314 0.35 -21.14 9.52
CA ALA A 314 0.13 -19.94 8.73
C ALA A 314 0.23 -20.24 7.23
N ILE A 315 -0.72 -19.75 6.42
CA ILE A 315 -0.53 -19.74 4.95
C ILE A 315 0.44 -18.64 4.55
N VAL A 316 0.34 -17.47 5.15
CA VAL A 316 1.28 -16.36 4.99
C VAL A 316 1.56 -15.71 6.35
N ALA A 317 2.80 -15.31 6.55
CA ALA A 317 3.18 -14.55 7.74
C ALA A 317 4.28 -13.54 7.41
N ILE A 318 4.28 -12.43 8.13
CA ILE A 318 5.32 -11.40 8.11
C ILE A 318 5.72 -11.03 9.54
N ASN A 319 6.95 -10.56 9.74
CA ASN A 319 7.34 -10.00 11.03
C ASN A 319 6.47 -8.82 11.42
N GLY A 320 6.23 -8.65 12.71
CA GLY A 320 5.43 -7.55 13.25
C GLY A 320 6.27 -6.40 13.80
N ASP A 321 6.02 -6.06 15.05
CA ASP A 321 6.63 -4.95 15.78
C ASP A 321 7.95 -5.37 16.45
N TYR A 322 8.76 -4.41 16.84
CA TYR A 322 10.03 -4.59 17.56
C TYR A 322 9.87 -4.38 19.09
N PHE A 323 8.69 -4.67 19.63
CA PHE A 323 8.31 -4.27 20.98
C PHE A 323 9.11 -4.97 22.08
N GLY A 324 9.62 -6.13 21.84
CA GLY A 324 10.32 -6.87 22.85
C GLY A 324 11.76 -6.40 23.09
N ALA A 325 12.42 -5.78 22.11
CA ALA A 325 13.75 -5.20 22.28
C ALA A 325 13.73 -3.74 22.74
N ARG A 326 12.56 -3.16 22.96
CA ARG A 326 12.39 -1.80 23.49
C ARG A 326 11.27 -1.77 24.54
N ASN A 327 11.36 -0.80 25.44
CA ASN A 327 10.41 -0.64 26.56
C ASN A 327 9.34 0.44 26.28
N GLN A 328 9.19 0.88 25.04
CA GLN A 328 8.26 1.94 24.63
C GLN A 328 7.30 1.44 23.58
N GLY A 329 6.17 2.14 23.44
CA GLY A 329 5.09 1.86 22.51
C GLY A 329 3.97 1.03 23.15
N THR A 330 2.72 1.38 22.81
CA THR A 330 1.54 0.63 23.23
C THR A 330 1.42 -0.63 22.38
N VAL A 331 1.22 -1.77 23.03
CA VAL A 331 1.16 -3.09 22.41
C VAL A 331 -0.05 -3.84 22.95
N VAL A 332 -0.98 -4.18 22.06
CA VAL A 332 -2.11 -5.09 22.30
C VAL A 332 -1.99 -6.22 21.27
N ARG A 333 -2.22 -7.46 21.69
CA ARG A 333 -2.29 -8.62 20.79
C ARG A 333 -3.47 -9.48 21.18
N GLU A 334 -4.33 -9.79 20.20
CA GLU A 334 -5.55 -10.56 20.39
C GLU A 334 -6.41 -10.04 21.57
N GLY A 335 -6.57 -8.73 21.69
CA GLY A 335 -7.31 -8.06 22.75
C GLY A 335 -6.59 -7.96 24.09
N GLN A 336 -5.40 -8.55 24.23
CA GLN A 336 -4.62 -8.51 25.47
C GLN A 336 -3.63 -7.33 25.47
N LEU A 337 -3.79 -6.43 26.44
CA LEU A 337 -2.83 -5.35 26.68
C LEU A 337 -1.51 -5.93 27.24
N ILE A 338 -0.44 -5.78 26.48
CA ILE A 338 0.91 -6.21 26.88
C ILE A 338 1.67 -5.05 27.52
N ARG A 339 1.54 -3.87 26.94
CA ARG A 339 2.19 -2.66 27.41
C ARG A 339 1.44 -1.42 26.96
N GLU A 340 1.41 -0.42 27.81
CA GLU A 340 0.95 0.92 27.46
C GLU A 340 2.07 1.92 27.66
N SER A 341 2.47 2.57 26.58
CA SER A 341 3.50 3.61 26.60
C SER A 341 3.44 4.40 25.31
N ARG A 342 3.46 5.73 25.41
CA ARG A 342 3.51 6.60 24.23
C ARG A 342 4.89 6.55 23.59
N PHE A 343 4.94 6.39 22.25
CA PHE A 343 6.23 6.34 21.54
C PHE A 343 6.18 6.93 20.13
N LYS A 344 5.53 6.27 19.19
CA LYS A 344 5.43 6.63 17.76
C LYS A 344 3.96 6.60 17.34
N ASP A 345 3.71 6.85 16.05
CA ASP A 345 2.41 6.57 15.46
C ASP A 345 1.97 5.15 15.78
N VAL A 346 0.69 4.96 15.89
CA VAL A 346 0.09 3.69 16.31
C VAL A 346 -0.86 3.20 15.22
N LEU A 347 -0.78 1.90 14.90
CA LEU A 347 -1.80 1.20 14.12
C LEU A 347 -2.70 0.42 15.07
N VAL A 348 -4.01 0.57 14.91
CA VAL A 348 -5.04 -0.16 15.66
C VAL A 348 -5.89 -0.97 14.70
N LEU A 349 -6.02 -2.27 14.95
CA LEU A 349 -7.00 -3.16 14.34
C LEU A 349 -8.13 -3.39 15.33
N PHE A 350 -9.37 -3.19 14.87
CA PHE A 350 -10.57 -3.45 15.65
C PHE A 350 -11.20 -4.80 15.28
N LYS A 351 -12.01 -5.37 16.18
CA LYS A 351 -12.71 -6.65 15.94
C LYS A 351 -13.68 -6.62 14.77
N ASN A 352 -14.18 -5.46 14.38
CA ASN A 352 -15.00 -5.30 13.18
C ASN A 352 -14.16 -5.24 11.88
N GLY A 353 -12.86 -5.50 11.93
CA GLY A 353 -11.95 -5.54 10.79
C GLY A 353 -11.43 -4.18 10.35
N VAL A 354 -11.87 -3.09 10.95
CA VAL A 354 -11.38 -1.74 10.62
C VAL A 354 -9.96 -1.56 11.14
N MET A 355 -9.08 -0.96 10.32
CA MET A 355 -7.80 -0.45 10.76
C MET A 355 -7.78 1.07 10.77
N LYS A 356 -7.14 1.66 11.79
CA LYS A 356 -6.90 3.11 11.88
C LYS A 356 -5.48 3.38 12.38
N THR A 357 -4.86 4.44 11.86
CA THR A 357 -3.62 4.97 12.42
C THR A 357 -3.91 6.21 13.24
N TYR A 358 -3.11 6.41 14.25
CA TYR A 358 -3.12 7.59 15.11
C TYR A 358 -1.71 8.12 15.19
N SER A 359 -1.54 9.43 15.12
CA SER A 359 -0.26 10.05 15.43
C SER A 359 0.06 9.87 16.92
N LYS A 360 1.32 10.00 17.26
CA LYS A 360 1.79 9.94 18.64
C LYS A 360 1.06 10.94 19.56
N GLU A 361 0.70 12.10 19.01
CA GLU A 361 0.02 13.18 19.73
C GLU A 361 -1.46 12.88 19.96
N GLU A 362 -2.12 12.27 18.97
CA GLU A 362 -3.56 11.99 18.99
C GLU A 362 -3.90 10.70 19.74
N PHE A 363 -2.96 9.76 19.85
CA PHE A 363 -3.23 8.47 20.43
C PHE A 363 -3.45 8.53 21.95
N SER A 364 -4.59 8.06 22.38
CA SER A 364 -4.93 7.76 23.77
C SER A 364 -5.65 6.41 23.82
N LEU A 365 -5.09 5.45 24.55
CA LEU A 365 -5.66 4.10 24.63
C LEU A 365 -7.09 4.13 25.18
N ASP A 366 -7.35 4.93 26.22
CA ASP A 366 -8.68 5.04 26.82
C ASP A 366 -9.69 5.70 25.87
N ALA A 367 -9.26 6.74 25.13
CA ALA A 367 -10.14 7.38 24.14
C ALA A 367 -10.48 6.43 22.99
N VAL A 368 -9.51 5.65 22.51
CA VAL A 368 -9.71 4.65 21.45
C VAL A 368 -10.60 3.51 21.91
N LYS A 369 -10.44 3.02 23.17
CA LYS A 369 -11.35 2.02 23.77
C LYS A 369 -12.78 2.55 23.87
N THR A 370 -12.95 3.76 24.41
CA THR A 370 -14.27 4.37 24.54
C THR A 370 -14.96 4.55 23.20
N ALA A 371 -14.22 4.98 22.17
CA ALA A 371 -14.75 5.11 20.82
C ALA A 371 -15.11 3.76 20.20
N ALA A 372 -14.31 2.73 20.46
CA ALA A 372 -14.59 1.36 20.00
C ALA A 372 -15.85 0.79 20.66
N ASP A 373 -15.97 0.94 21.99
CA ASP A 373 -17.15 0.48 22.74
C ASP A 373 -18.42 1.20 22.25
N GLY A 374 -18.34 2.51 22.01
CA GLY A 374 -19.44 3.30 21.44
C GLY A 374 -19.82 2.87 20.02
N ALA A 375 -18.90 2.31 19.26
CA ALA A 375 -19.11 1.76 17.93
C ALA A 375 -19.48 0.26 17.93
N GLY A 376 -19.69 -0.35 19.09
CA GLY A 376 -20.05 -1.79 19.21
C GLY A 376 -18.92 -2.74 18.82
N THR A 377 -17.67 -2.30 18.92
CA THR A 377 -16.48 -3.10 18.61
C THR A 377 -15.46 -3.03 19.74
N SER A 378 -14.33 -3.68 19.60
CA SER A 378 -13.24 -3.61 20.57
C SER A 378 -11.89 -3.66 19.85
N ILE A 379 -10.83 -3.25 20.54
CA ILE A 379 -9.47 -3.33 20.03
C ILE A 379 -9.05 -4.79 19.96
N LEU A 380 -8.56 -5.23 18.79
CA LEU A 380 -7.98 -6.54 18.60
C LEU A 380 -6.44 -6.47 18.74
N ASP A 381 -5.79 -5.62 17.96
CA ASP A 381 -4.33 -5.47 18.00
C ASP A 381 -3.90 -4.00 17.92
N ILE A 382 -2.75 -3.69 18.51
CA ILE A 382 -2.09 -2.38 18.42
C ILE A 382 -0.60 -2.59 18.17
N TRP A 383 -0.08 -1.96 17.10
CA TRP A 383 1.35 -1.87 16.78
C TRP A 383 1.86 -0.45 16.96
N SER A 384 3.08 -0.30 17.43
CA SER A 384 3.70 1.01 17.72
C SER A 384 5.10 1.18 17.13
N PHE A 385 5.46 0.44 16.08
CA PHE A 385 6.75 0.62 15.40
C PHE A 385 6.77 1.90 14.57
N GLY A 386 5.87 2.02 13.64
CA GLY A 386 5.65 3.17 12.80
C GLY A 386 6.75 3.51 11.80
N PRO A 387 6.53 4.57 11.08
CA PRO A 387 5.39 5.47 11.11
C PRO A 387 4.17 4.98 10.34
N SER A 388 3.04 5.71 10.46
CA SER A 388 1.94 5.62 9.51
C SER A 388 2.41 6.19 8.17
N LEU A 389 2.03 5.53 7.08
CA LEU A 389 2.53 5.83 5.72
C LEU A 389 1.57 6.73 4.94
N LEU A 390 0.28 6.64 5.21
CA LEU A 390 -0.77 7.40 4.55
C LEU A 390 -1.39 8.41 5.52
N ASP A 391 -1.91 9.51 4.96
CA ASP A 391 -2.74 10.47 5.67
C ASP A 391 -4.20 9.96 5.80
N ALA A 392 -5.08 10.77 6.38
CA ALA A 392 -6.48 10.43 6.59
C ALA A 392 -7.26 10.22 5.28
N ASP A 393 -6.81 10.80 4.19
CA ASP A 393 -7.41 10.72 2.86
C ASP A 393 -6.81 9.59 2.01
N GLY A 394 -5.87 8.80 2.57
CA GLY A 394 -5.18 7.72 1.87
C GLY A 394 -4.06 8.19 0.92
N ASN A 395 -3.63 9.46 1.03
CA ASN A 395 -2.51 9.94 0.24
C ASN A 395 -1.18 9.60 0.92
N ALA A 396 -0.14 9.39 0.11
CA ALA A 396 1.19 9.10 0.60
C ALA A 396 1.77 10.28 1.39
N LYS A 397 2.22 10.02 2.62
CA LYS A 397 2.96 11.00 3.42
C LYS A 397 4.38 11.15 2.87
N THR A 398 4.92 12.35 2.91
CA THR A 398 6.28 12.67 2.46
C THR A 398 7.24 12.94 3.63
N GLU A 399 6.71 13.28 4.79
CA GLU A 399 7.48 13.59 6.00
C GLU A 399 7.12 12.63 7.13
N PHE A 400 8.14 12.19 7.87
CA PHE A 400 8.01 11.16 8.90
C PHE A 400 8.87 11.49 10.13
N ASP A 401 8.29 11.43 11.33
CA ASP A 401 9.07 11.40 12.58
C ASP A 401 9.73 10.04 12.77
N SER A 402 10.75 9.76 11.97
CA SER A 402 11.47 8.50 11.97
C SER A 402 12.92 8.65 11.57
N SER A 403 13.82 7.98 12.28
CA SER A 403 15.25 7.91 11.95
C SER A 403 15.56 6.88 10.84
N VAL A 404 14.59 6.06 10.43
CA VAL A 404 14.76 4.99 9.44
C VAL A 404 14.15 5.34 8.09
N THR A 405 14.14 6.63 7.72
CA THR A 405 13.62 7.11 6.43
C THR A 405 14.42 6.72 5.20
N PRO A 406 15.76 6.51 5.24
CA PRO A 406 16.54 6.12 4.07
C PRO A 406 16.15 4.74 3.52
N ALA A 407 16.63 4.43 2.30
CA ALA A 407 16.40 3.14 1.65
C ALA A 407 16.91 1.97 2.53
N ASN A 408 16.00 1.04 2.79
CA ASN A 408 16.23 -0.13 3.63
C ASN A 408 15.31 -1.28 3.20
N PRO A 409 15.59 -2.54 3.61
CA PRO A 409 14.57 -3.57 3.62
C PRO A 409 13.39 -3.15 4.49
N ARG A 410 12.15 -3.43 4.05
CA ARG A 410 10.93 -3.00 4.72
C ARG A 410 9.96 -4.15 4.91
N SER A 411 9.23 -4.10 6.00
CA SER A 411 7.99 -4.81 6.18
C SER A 411 6.90 -3.80 6.51
N ALA A 412 5.74 -3.98 5.91
CA ALA A 412 4.62 -3.08 6.13
C ALA A 412 3.29 -3.80 5.90
N ILE A 413 2.23 -3.23 6.45
CA ILE A 413 0.87 -3.69 6.28
C ILE A 413 0.02 -2.57 5.68
N GLY A 414 -0.85 -2.94 4.74
CA GLY A 414 -1.87 -2.09 4.16
C GLY A 414 -3.27 -2.59 4.46
N TYR A 415 -4.21 -1.68 4.47
CA TYR A 415 -5.61 -1.94 4.68
C TYR A 415 -6.42 -1.21 3.61
N TYR A 416 -7.31 -1.94 2.97
CA TYR A 416 -8.25 -1.40 1.99
C TYR A 416 -9.60 -1.13 2.63
N GLU A 417 -10.18 -2.16 3.24
CA GLU A 417 -11.47 -2.18 3.91
C GLU A 417 -11.55 -3.40 4.85
N PRO A 418 -12.59 -3.49 5.72
CA PRO A 418 -12.75 -4.64 6.62
C PRO A 418 -12.73 -5.96 5.86
N GLY A 419 -11.82 -6.85 6.25
CA GLY A 419 -11.62 -8.15 5.61
C GLY A 419 -10.65 -8.17 4.43
N HIS A 420 -10.14 -7.02 3.96
CA HIS A 420 -9.18 -6.92 2.86
C HIS A 420 -7.94 -6.15 3.29
N TYR A 421 -6.80 -6.82 3.24
CA TYR A 421 -5.50 -6.32 3.71
C TYR A 421 -4.39 -6.69 2.71
N CYS A 422 -3.24 -6.07 2.82
CA CYS A 422 -2.03 -6.56 2.18
C CYS A 422 -0.80 -6.50 3.09
N LEU A 423 0.14 -7.40 2.84
CA LEU A 423 1.46 -7.39 3.44
C LEU A 423 2.50 -7.08 2.36
N VAL A 424 3.46 -6.24 2.70
CA VAL A 424 4.55 -5.88 1.79
C VAL A 424 5.89 -6.17 2.45
N ALA A 425 6.74 -6.95 1.77
CA ALA A 425 8.13 -7.15 2.13
C ALA A 425 9.03 -6.62 1.01
N VAL A 426 10.00 -5.78 1.37
CA VAL A 426 10.95 -5.17 0.44
C VAL A 426 12.33 -5.68 0.72
N ASN A 427 13.00 -6.25 -0.29
CA ASN A 427 14.41 -6.57 -0.22
C ASN A 427 15.26 -5.30 -0.23
N GLY A 428 16.47 -5.36 0.29
CA GLY A 428 17.36 -4.22 0.30
C GLY A 428 18.78 -4.59 0.72
N ARG A 429 19.65 -3.61 0.82
CA ARG A 429 21.06 -3.78 1.22
C ARG A 429 21.84 -4.71 0.30
N GLY A 430 21.42 -4.82 -0.96
CA GLY A 430 22.06 -5.62 -2.00
C GLY A 430 21.46 -7.00 -2.23
N GLU A 431 20.53 -7.46 -1.38
CA GLU A 431 19.82 -8.72 -1.63
C GLU A 431 19.01 -8.64 -2.91
N GLU A 432 19.20 -9.58 -3.82
CA GLU A 432 18.68 -9.56 -5.20
C GLU A 432 19.00 -8.24 -5.96
N ASN A 433 20.13 -7.60 -5.66
CA ASN A 433 20.53 -6.27 -6.15
C ASN A 433 19.58 -5.13 -5.73
N SER A 434 18.65 -5.37 -4.83
CA SER A 434 17.71 -4.38 -4.33
C SER A 434 18.39 -3.40 -3.37
N VAL A 435 18.18 -2.11 -3.60
CA VAL A 435 18.66 -1.05 -2.70
C VAL A 435 17.71 -0.84 -1.50
N GLY A 436 16.49 -1.38 -1.57
CA GLY A 436 15.42 -1.12 -0.62
C GLY A 436 14.63 0.16 -0.93
N LEU A 437 13.56 0.42 -0.16
CA LEU A 437 12.72 1.60 -0.32
C LEU A 437 13.00 2.64 0.77
N LYS A 438 13.02 3.92 0.38
CA LYS A 438 12.85 5.04 1.32
C LYS A 438 11.44 5.00 1.88
N MET A 439 11.23 5.65 3.03
CA MET A 439 9.92 5.68 3.66
C MET A 439 8.85 6.35 2.79
N ALA A 440 9.19 7.42 2.09
CA ALA A 440 8.28 8.11 1.19
C ALA A 440 7.91 7.26 -0.04
N ASP A 441 8.88 6.51 -0.60
CA ASP A 441 8.62 5.60 -1.72
C ASP A 441 7.74 4.41 -1.28
N LEU A 442 7.92 3.92 -0.03
CA LEU A 442 7.04 2.91 0.55
C LEU A 442 5.62 3.45 0.76
N ALA A 443 5.48 4.70 1.23
CA ALA A 443 4.18 5.35 1.37
C ALA A 443 3.49 5.50 0.02
N GLN A 444 4.24 5.94 -1.01
CA GLN A 444 3.71 6.05 -2.37
C GLN A 444 3.24 4.69 -2.90
N LEU A 445 4.01 3.62 -2.67
CA LEU A 445 3.62 2.25 -3.06
C LEU A 445 2.24 1.88 -2.47
N PHE A 446 2.00 2.12 -1.18
CA PHE A 446 0.70 1.81 -0.58
C PHE A 446 -0.44 2.70 -1.08
N SER A 447 -0.17 3.97 -1.37
CA SER A 447 -1.12 4.85 -2.03
C SER A 447 -1.43 4.34 -3.45
N ASP A 448 -0.43 3.86 -4.19
CA ASP A 448 -0.58 3.29 -5.53
C ASP A 448 -1.30 1.94 -5.51
N LEU A 449 -1.13 1.14 -4.48
CA LEU A 449 -1.92 -0.08 -4.23
C LEU A 449 -3.40 0.22 -3.89
N GLY A 450 -3.75 1.48 -3.59
CA GLY A 450 -5.11 1.89 -3.24
C GLY A 450 -5.49 1.66 -1.78
N CYS A 451 -4.52 1.43 -0.90
CA CYS A 451 -4.77 1.31 0.53
C CYS A 451 -5.33 2.61 1.11
N THR A 452 -6.24 2.51 2.06
CA THR A 452 -6.77 3.63 2.84
C THR A 452 -5.98 3.86 4.13
N VAL A 453 -5.34 2.81 4.64
CA VAL A 453 -4.40 2.86 5.77
C VAL A 453 -3.16 2.04 5.41
N ALA A 454 -1.97 2.53 5.75
CA ALA A 454 -0.75 1.78 5.63
C ALA A 454 0.22 2.11 6.77
N TYR A 455 0.96 1.10 7.20
CA TYR A 455 1.79 1.21 8.40
C TYR A 455 3.09 0.42 8.26
N ASN A 456 4.21 1.09 8.58
CA ASN A 456 5.54 0.47 8.54
C ASN A 456 5.78 -0.37 9.81
N LEU A 457 6.24 -1.59 9.62
CA LEU A 457 6.64 -2.54 10.66
C LEU A 457 8.16 -2.57 10.82
N ASP A 458 8.68 -3.47 11.68
CA ASP A 458 10.12 -3.61 11.85
C ASP A 458 10.79 -4.07 10.56
N GLY A 459 11.82 -3.33 10.15
CA GLY A 459 12.51 -3.49 8.88
C GLY A 459 13.93 -4.07 9.02
N GLY A 460 14.73 -3.86 7.96
CA GLY A 460 16.12 -4.35 7.92
C GLY A 460 16.19 -5.87 7.98
N LYS A 461 17.01 -6.43 8.86
CA LYS A 461 17.12 -7.89 9.04
C LYS A 461 15.83 -8.58 9.50
N SER A 462 14.88 -7.83 10.06
CA SER A 462 13.58 -8.39 10.45
C SER A 462 12.62 -8.56 9.28
N SER A 463 12.86 -7.92 8.13
CA SER A 463 11.99 -8.00 6.96
C SER A 463 11.97 -9.41 6.38
N VAL A 464 11.05 -10.21 6.87
CA VAL A 464 10.85 -11.60 6.45
C VAL A 464 9.37 -11.86 6.23
N MET A 465 9.02 -12.32 5.04
CA MET A 465 7.68 -12.80 4.71
C MET A 465 7.78 -14.26 4.25
N VAL A 466 6.93 -15.11 4.80
CA VAL A 466 6.97 -16.55 4.54
C VAL A 466 5.62 -17.07 4.08
N TRP A 467 5.66 -18.19 3.39
CA TRP A 467 4.53 -18.88 2.78
C TRP A 467 4.46 -20.33 3.26
N ASP A 468 3.26 -20.87 3.30
CA ASP A 468 2.98 -22.29 3.48
C ASP A 468 3.64 -22.90 4.73
N GLY A 469 3.31 -22.33 5.89
CA GLY A 469 3.87 -22.79 7.17
C GLY A 469 5.37 -22.52 7.31
N GLY A 470 5.88 -21.48 6.64
CA GLY A 470 7.31 -21.17 6.66
C GLY A 470 8.15 -22.09 5.77
N SER A 471 7.52 -22.95 4.95
CA SER A 471 8.24 -23.83 4.01
C SER A 471 8.97 -23.05 2.92
N THR A 472 8.45 -21.87 2.58
CA THR A 472 9.05 -20.94 1.60
C THR A 472 9.20 -19.56 2.22
N THR A 473 10.39 -19.00 2.16
CA THR A 473 10.60 -17.56 2.41
C THR A 473 10.33 -16.83 1.12
N ILE A 474 9.33 -15.93 1.13
CA ILE A 474 8.87 -15.24 -0.07
C ILE A 474 9.90 -14.23 -0.55
N ASN A 475 10.39 -13.36 0.34
CA ASN A 475 11.42 -12.38 0.02
C ASN A 475 12.82 -12.92 0.32
N THR A 476 13.86 -12.18 -0.05
CA THR A 476 15.25 -12.51 0.33
C THR A 476 15.68 -11.61 1.50
N PRO A 477 15.65 -12.13 2.75
CA PRO A 477 15.96 -11.34 3.92
C PRO A 477 17.44 -10.97 4.01
N ASP A 478 17.76 -9.75 4.45
CA ASP A 478 19.12 -9.28 4.71
C ASP A 478 19.86 -10.25 5.66
N GLY A 479 20.90 -10.90 5.13
CA GLY A 479 21.71 -11.87 5.86
C GLY A 479 20.94 -13.07 6.42
N GLY A 480 19.85 -13.47 5.77
CA GLY A 480 19.00 -14.60 6.16
C GLY A 480 17.96 -14.27 7.25
N GLY A 481 17.82 -13.01 7.61
CA GLY A 481 16.86 -12.58 8.63
C GLY A 481 17.41 -12.59 10.06
N ARG A 482 16.52 -12.45 11.03
CA ARG A 482 16.80 -12.56 12.48
C ARG A 482 15.53 -12.91 13.25
N SER A 483 15.70 -13.32 14.51
CA SER A 483 14.59 -13.49 15.45
C SER A 483 13.81 -12.18 15.65
N VAL A 484 12.49 -12.30 15.80
CA VAL A 484 11.53 -11.19 15.86
C VAL A 484 10.70 -11.22 17.15
N SER A 485 10.02 -10.12 17.45
CA SER A 485 9.16 -10.02 18.64
C SER A 485 7.83 -10.75 18.45
N ASP A 486 7.28 -10.64 17.26
CA ASP A 486 6.00 -11.21 16.87
C ASP A 486 5.88 -11.33 15.36
N ILE A 487 4.85 -12.00 14.93
CA ILE A 487 4.41 -12.07 13.54
C ILE A 487 2.96 -11.64 13.41
N ILE A 488 2.60 -11.12 12.23
CA ILE A 488 1.24 -11.06 11.71
C ILE A 488 1.09 -12.25 10.78
N TYR A 489 0.04 -13.04 10.94
CA TYR A 489 -0.17 -14.20 10.09
C TYR A 489 -1.65 -14.49 9.82
N PHE A 490 -1.89 -15.23 8.76
CA PHE A 490 -3.18 -15.71 8.34
C PHE A 490 -3.11 -17.24 8.29
N PRO A 491 -3.94 -17.96 9.09
CA PRO A 491 -3.84 -19.41 9.16
C PRO A 491 -4.42 -20.08 7.93
N LYS A 492 -4.01 -21.31 7.66
CA LYS A 492 -4.73 -22.23 6.77
C LYS A 492 -6.04 -22.66 7.44
N ASP A 493 -7.03 -22.99 6.65
CA ASP A 493 -8.26 -23.64 7.10
C ASP A 493 -8.01 -25.01 7.71
#